data_299b3a0c4ae07b8c149d155f27525ae3
#
_entry.id   299b3a0c4ae07b8c149d155f27525ae3
#
_cell.length_a   1.000
_cell.length_b   1.000
_cell.length_c   1.000
_cell.angle_alpha   90.00
_cell.angle_beta   90.00
_cell.angle_gamma   90.00
#
_symmetry.space_group_name_H-M   'P 1'
#
loop_
_entity.id
_entity.type
_entity.pdbx_description
1 polymer ?
#
loop_
_entity_poly.entity_id
_entity_poly.type
_entity_poly.pdbx_seq_one_letter_code
_entity_poly.pdbx_strand_id
1 'polypeptide(L)'
;SSSNDQNTSFTYLYPGEYDIKLTVEDEFGLADSTLLPSLVQVDTIFGDVSWNGISQAFDASMVLKHLVEVETLSPLQIEIGDVSLDESISTLDASYILQYTVGLIDALPHTPDEVTGSTGDFMMEDMGAESGMLIDVPITITNAESVNGLKGRLTYDPAVLALDTLIFGEFLNGYMIEMNETQAGEILFAASGNQPNTETGTIVNLTFEVLEGFYGESSVTLSDVRVNENEELEIGAEMTVNYVLGISRAGVPEVFALHQNYPNPFNPVTR
;
A
#
# COMPACT_ATOMS: atom_id res chain seq x y z
N SER A 1 -12.48 36.28 5.11
CA SER A 1 -11.83 36.92 6.26
C SER A 1 -11.82 38.44 6.10
N SER A 2 -11.74 39.17 7.18
CA SER A 2 -11.70 40.62 7.21
C SER A 2 -10.67 41.10 8.24
N SER A 3 -10.03 42.25 8.01
CA SER A 3 -9.17 42.93 8.98
C SER A 3 -9.50 44.41 8.98
N ASN A 4 -9.39 45.05 10.14
CA ASN A 4 -9.55 46.49 10.34
C ASN A 4 -8.21 47.20 10.51
N ASP A 5 -7.11 46.52 10.28
CA ASP A 5 -5.78 47.07 10.39
C ASP A 5 -5.46 47.98 9.19
N GLN A 6 -4.76 49.09 9.40
CA GLN A 6 -4.33 49.99 8.34
C GLN A 6 -3.41 49.28 7.32
N ASN A 7 -2.59 48.36 7.80
CA ASN A 7 -1.74 47.49 6.98
C ASN A 7 -2.11 46.05 7.29
N THR A 8 -2.86 45.41 6.42
CA THR A 8 -3.26 44.02 6.57
C THR A 8 -2.54 43.14 5.57
N SER A 9 -2.23 41.91 5.98
CA SER A 9 -1.76 40.85 5.11
C SER A 9 -2.74 39.65 5.18
N PHE A 10 -2.94 39.01 4.08
CA PHE A 10 -3.76 37.80 3.99
C PHE A 10 -3.06 36.74 3.14
N THR A 11 -3.03 35.49 3.61
CA THR A 11 -2.49 34.34 2.88
C THR A 11 -3.64 33.56 2.28
N TYR A 12 -3.60 33.37 0.99
CA TYR A 12 -4.53 32.52 0.26
C TYR A 12 -3.97 31.10 0.25
N LEU A 13 -4.72 30.16 0.83
CA LEU A 13 -4.27 28.78 1.02
C LEU A 13 -4.68 27.85 -0.12
N TYR A 14 -5.60 28.28 -0.96
CA TYR A 14 -6.15 27.46 -2.03
C TYR A 14 -6.07 28.17 -3.38
N PRO A 15 -5.89 27.45 -4.48
CA PRO A 15 -6.03 28.01 -5.82
C PRO A 15 -7.41 28.62 -6.05
N GLY A 16 -7.48 29.62 -6.90
CA GLY A 16 -8.73 30.26 -7.26
C GLY A 16 -8.63 31.76 -7.46
N GLU A 17 -9.76 32.34 -7.84
CA GLU A 17 -9.91 33.79 -7.99
C GLU A 17 -10.58 34.37 -6.76
N TYR A 18 -10.00 35.46 -6.24
CA TYR A 18 -10.48 36.07 -5.00
C TYR A 18 -10.82 37.53 -5.22
N ASP A 19 -12.01 37.90 -4.77
CA ASP A 19 -12.49 39.25 -4.73
C ASP A 19 -11.92 40.00 -3.52
N ILE A 20 -11.46 41.21 -3.73
CA ILE A 20 -11.03 42.07 -2.63
C ILE A 20 -12.08 43.18 -2.45
N LYS A 21 -12.67 43.27 -1.24
CA LYS A 21 -13.56 44.33 -0.84
C LYS A 21 -12.87 45.24 0.14
N LEU A 22 -12.73 46.53 -0.22
CA LEU A 22 -12.32 47.57 0.68
C LEU A 22 -13.57 48.32 1.20
N THR A 23 -13.68 48.43 2.50
CA THR A 23 -14.70 49.29 3.14
C THR A 23 -14.02 50.34 3.98
N VAL A 24 -14.39 51.57 3.81
CA VAL A 24 -13.90 52.71 4.60
C VAL A 24 -15.07 53.31 5.36
N GLU A 25 -14.89 53.53 6.66
CA GLU A 25 -15.88 54.11 7.54
C GLU A 25 -15.31 55.34 8.22
N ASP A 26 -16.09 56.42 8.29
CA ASP A 26 -15.71 57.64 8.98
C ASP A 26 -16.09 57.59 10.48
N GLU A 27 -15.70 58.62 11.23
CA GLU A 27 -15.97 58.74 12.67
C GLU A 27 -17.46 58.86 13.03
N PHE A 28 -18.34 59.09 12.03
CA PHE A 28 -19.78 59.21 12.17
C PHE A 28 -20.51 57.90 11.77
N GLY A 29 -19.78 56.87 11.38
CA GLY A 29 -20.33 55.60 10.94
C GLY A 29 -20.83 55.58 9.48
N LEU A 30 -20.46 56.60 8.68
CA LEU A 30 -20.73 56.58 7.25
C LEU A 30 -19.67 55.72 6.54
N ALA A 31 -20.13 54.70 5.85
CA ALA A 31 -19.27 53.75 5.17
C ALA A 31 -19.45 53.79 3.64
N ASP A 32 -18.33 53.72 2.93
CA ASP A 32 -18.29 53.45 1.49
C ASP A 32 -17.47 52.21 1.22
N SER A 33 -17.78 51.46 0.17
CA SER A 33 -17.07 50.24 -0.15
C SER A 33 -16.88 50.04 -1.65
N THR A 34 -15.72 49.56 -2.00
CA THR A 34 -15.38 49.13 -3.36
C THR A 34 -15.09 47.65 -3.37
N LEU A 35 -15.69 46.92 -4.33
CA LEU A 35 -15.38 45.52 -4.63
C LEU A 35 -14.49 45.50 -5.88
N LEU A 36 -13.37 44.81 -5.75
CA LEU A 36 -12.46 44.52 -6.86
C LEU A 36 -12.57 43.02 -7.14
N PRO A 37 -13.40 42.62 -8.13
CA PRO A 37 -13.62 41.21 -8.42
C PRO A 37 -12.37 40.60 -9.04
N SER A 38 -12.10 39.34 -8.73
CA SER A 38 -11.00 38.52 -9.26
C SER A 38 -9.62 39.22 -9.23
N LEU A 39 -9.40 40.08 -8.20
CA LEU A 39 -8.16 40.86 -8.11
C LEU A 39 -6.95 40.01 -7.81
N VAL A 40 -7.12 38.92 -7.06
CA VAL A 40 -6.06 38.01 -6.73
C VAL A 40 -6.38 36.64 -7.39
N GLN A 41 -5.46 36.18 -8.19
CA GLN A 41 -5.47 34.87 -8.78
C GLN A 41 -4.37 34.03 -8.11
N VAL A 42 -4.73 32.90 -7.58
CA VAL A 42 -3.80 31.92 -7.03
C VAL A 42 -3.81 30.71 -7.96
N ASP A 43 -2.68 30.48 -8.62
CA ASP A 43 -2.54 29.40 -9.58
C ASP A 43 -2.42 28.05 -8.88
N THR A 44 -2.87 27.00 -9.57
CA THR A 44 -2.68 25.61 -9.17
C THR A 44 -1.25 25.19 -9.43
N ILE A 45 -0.60 24.60 -8.43
CA ILE A 45 0.70 23.94 -8.60
C ILE A 45 0.41 22.43 -8.60
N PHE A 46 0.49 21.80 -9.76
CA PHE A 46 0.34 20.36 -9.85
C PHE A 46 1.39 19.65 -9.00
N GLY A 47 0.95 18.62 -8.27
CA GLY A 47 1.77 17.87 -7.35
C GLY A 47 1.98 18.50 -5.97
N ASP A 48 1.50 19.74 -5.71
CA ASP A 48 1.52 20.37 -4.37
C ASP A 48 0.27 19.97 -3.57
N VAL A 49 0.17 18.70 -3.24
CA VAL A 49 -0.97 18.10 -2.51
C VAL A 49 -1.07 18.64 -1.08
N SER A 50 0.04 19.05 -0.50
CA SER A 50 0.14 19.59 0.87
C SER A 50 -0.21 21.07 0.98
N TRP A 51 -0.37 21.80 -0.13
CA TRP A 51 -0.61 23.25 -0.19
C TRP A 51 0.52 24.10 0.41
N ASN A 52 1.77 23.62 0.35
CA ASN A 52 2.90 24.36 0.90
C ASN A 52 3.62 25.26 -0.13
N GLY A 53 3.16 25.27 -1.38
CA GLY A 53 3.65 26.09 -2.48
C GLY A 53 4.74 25.42 -3.32
N ILE A 54 5.07 24.17 -3.08
CA ILE A 54 6.07 23.40 -3.85
C ILE A 54 5.65 21.94 -3.95
N SER A 55 5.87 21.32 -5.11
CA SER A 55 5.73 19.89 -5.29
C SER A 55 7.01 19.17 -4.85
N GLN A 56 6.92 18.25 -3.92
CA GLN A 56 8.05 17.55 -3.28
C GLN A 56 7.68 16.15 -2.80
N ALA A 57 8.67 15.40 -2.29
CA ALA A 57 8.48 14.03 -1.84
C ALA A 57 7.41 13.86 -0.74
N PHE A 58 7.16 14.89 0.07
CA PHE A 58 6.09 14.86 1.07
C PHE A 58 4.70 14.75 0.42
N ASP A 59 4.51 15.42 -0.73
CA ASP A 59 3.25 15.37 -1.47
C ASP A 59 3.03 13.95 -2.06
N ALA A 60 4.07 13.31 -2.56
CA ALA A 60 4.02 11.92 -2.97
C ALA A 60 3.61 10.98 -1.81
N SER A 61 4.15 11.19 -0.60
CA SER A 61 3.72 10.45 0.60
C SER A 61 2.23 10.68 0.90
N MET A 62 1.71 11.90 0.74
CA MET A 62 0.29 12.17 0.95
C MET A 62 -0.60 11.42 -0.06
N VAL A 63 -0.17 11.33 -1.33
CA VAL A 63 -0.84 10.49 -2.33
C VAL A 63 -0.86 9.04 -1.88
N LEU A 64 0.29 8.47 -1.51
CA LEU A 64 0.37 7.07 -1.06
C LEU A 64 -0.47 6.82 0.20
N LYS A 65 -0.47 7.72 1.18
CA LYS A 65 -1.31 7.62 2.38
C LYS A 65 -2.80 7.64 2.06
N HIS A 66 -3.21 8.41 1.05
CA HIS A 66 -4.58 8.38 0.57
C HIS A 66 -4.95 7.02 -0.03
N LEU A 67 -4.05 6.44 -0.82
CA LEU A 67 -4.26 5.14 -1.46
C LEU A 67 -4.35 3.97 -0.47
N VAL A 68 -3.74 4.11 0.71
CA VAL A 68 -3.81 3.12 1.80
C VAL A 68 -4.78 3.53 2.92
N GLU A 69 -5.63 4.53 2.69
CA GLU A 69 -6.68 4.98 3.61
C GLU A 69 -6.18 5.52 4.97
N VAL A 70 -4.91 5.91 5.07
CA VAL A 70 -4.35 6.60 6.25
C VAL A 70 -4.82 8.05 6.28
N GLU A 71 -4.91 8.71 5.13
CA GLU A 71 -5.38 10.07 4.96
C GLU A 71 -6.46 10.12 3.89
N THR A 72 -7.36 11.10 4.00
CA THR A 72 -8.36 11.38 2.96
C THR A 72 -8.05 12.72 2.33
N LEU A 73 -7.72 12.72 1.05
CA LEU A 73 -7.53 13.95 0.27
C LEU A 73 -8.88 14.57 -0.11
N SER A 74 -8.93 15.89 -0.12
CA SER A 74 -10.07 16.63 -0.66
C SER A 74 -10.13 16.48 -2.19
N PRO A 75 -11.31 16.73 -2.83
CA PRO A 75 -11.43 16.64 -4.28
C PRO A 75 -10.39 17.51 -5.03
N LEU A 76 -10.07 18.69 -4.52
CA LEU A 76 -9.09 19.57 -5.13
C LEU A 76 -7.64 19.04 -4.96
N GLN A 77 -7.33 18.39 -3.83
CA GLN A 77 -6.03 17.75 -3.65
C GLN A 77 -5.88 16.53 -4.58
N ILE A 78 -6.96 15.80 -4.83
CA ILE A 78 -6.98 14.71 -5.82
C ILE A 78 -6.72 15.28 -7.21
N GLU A 79 -7.41 16.35 -7.59
CA GLU A 79 -7.24 17.00 -8.90
C GLU A 79 -5.80 17.47 -9.15
N ILE A 80 -5.15 18.09 -8.17
CA ILE A 80 -3.75 18.54 -8.34
C ILE A 80 -2.73 17.43 -8.12
N GLY A 81 -3.11 16.39 -7.43
CA GLY A 81 -2.31 15.17 -7.22
C GLY A 81 -2.30 14.25 -8.43
N ASP A 82 -3.34 14.30 -9.26
CA ASP A 82 -3.41 13.63 -10.57
C ASP A 82 -2.49 14.38 -11.56
N VAL A 83 -1.21 14.08 -11.46
CA VAL A 83 -0.18 14.71 -12.30
C VAL A 83 0.06 13.96 -13.61
N SER A 84 -0.52 12.78 -13.78
CA SER A 84 -0.59 12.02 -15.03
C SER A 84 -1.70 12.50 -15.95
N LEU A 85 -2.76 13.13 -15.38
CA LEU A 85 -3.97 13.59 -16.02
C LEU A 85 -4.84 12.46 -16.61
N ASP A 86 -4.89 11.32 -15.93
CA ASP A 86 -5.75 10.18 -16.30
C ASP A 86 -7.11 10.19 -15.58
N GLU A 87 -7.42 11.25 -14.82
CA GLU A 87 -8.63 11.43 -13.99
C GLU A 87 -8.66 10.51 -12.74
N SER A 88 -7.53 9.92 -12.36
CA SER A 88 -7.42 8.99 -11.24
C SER A 88 -6.14 9.23 -10.45
N ILE A 89 -6.22 9.29 -9.14
CA ILE A 89 -5.00 9.34 -8.33
C ILE A 89 -4.44 7.94 -8.10
N SER A 90 -3.15 7.76 -8.34
CA SER A 90 -2.49 6.47 -8.37
C SER A 90 -1.06 6.50 -7.80
N THR A 91 -0.42 5.35 -7.76
CA THR A 91 1.00 5.24 -7.41
C THR A 91 1.93 5.81 -8.49
N LEU A 92 1.46 5.94 -9.74
CA LEU A 92 2.22 6.57 -10.81
C LEU A 92 2.30 8.09 -10.62
N ASP A 93 1.23 8.74 -10.14
CA ASP A 93 1.27 10.16 -9.80
C ASP A 93 2.29 10.44 -8.72
N ALA A 94 2.31 9.61 -7.66
CA ALA A 94 3.34 9.72 -6.64
C ALA A 94 4.75 9.53 -7.23
N SER A 95 4.93 8.63 -8.21
CA SER A 95 6.20 8.44 -8.90
C SER A 95 6.60 9.70 -9.69
N TYR A 96 5.68 10.31 -10.44
CA TYR A 96 5.99 11.54 -11.19
C TYR A 96 6.33 12.71 -10.27
N ILE A 97 5.65 12.85 -9.13
CA ILE A 97 6.02 13.83 -8.11
C ILE A 97 7.46 13.57 -7.62
N LEU A 98 7.81 12.31 -7.33
CA LEU A 98 9.17 11.94 -6.92
C LEU A 98 10.20 12.21 -8.03
N GLN A 99 9.90 11.86 -9.29
CA GLN A 99 10.76 12.12 -10.44
C GLN A 99 11.00 13.62 -10.65
N TYR A 100 9.95 14.44 -10.54
CA TYR A 100 10.04 15.89 -10.58
C TYR A 100 10.92 16.44 -9.47
N THR A 101 10.74 15.94 -8.24
CA THR A 101 11.51 16.36 -7.07
C THR A 101 13.03 16.16 -7.24
N VAL A 102 13.43 15.11 -7.95
CA VAL A 102 14.85 14.78 -8.20
C VAL A 102 15.34 15.25 -9.59
N GLY A 103 14.51 15.96 -10.35
CA GLY A 103 14.85 16.54 -11.64
C GLY A 103 15.00 15.52 -12.79
N LEU A 104 14.30 14.39 -12.71
CA LEU A 104 14.21 13.41 -13.80
C LEU A 104 13.17 13.79 -14.84
N ILE A 105 12.15 14.56 -14.46
CA ILE A 105 11.21 15.22 -15.33
C ILE A 105 11.22 16.72 -15.01
N ASP A 106 10.99 17.56 -16.02
CA ASP A 106 11.17 19.00 -15.92
C ASP A 106 9.91 19.75 -15.48
N ALA A 107 8.75 19.12 -15.59
CA ALA A 107 7.47 19.77 -15.30
C ALA A 107 6.40 18.77 -14.83
N LEU A 108 5.43 19.29 -14.06
CA LEU A 108 4.14 18.66 -13.77
C LEU A 108 3.02 19.56 -14.30
N PRO A 109 1.91 19.01 -14.83
CA PRO A 109 1.64 17.57 -15.00
C PRO A 109 2.54 16.93 -16.07
N HIS A 110 2.71 15.61 -15.98
CA HIS A 110 3.53 14.82 -16.88
C HIS A 110 2.71 13.66 -17.44
N THR A 111 2.34 13.75 -18.72
CA THR A 111 1.66 12.66 -19.41
C THR A 111 2.70 11.79 -20.12
N PRO A 112 2.73 10.48 -19.87
CA PRO A 112 3.65 9.60 -20.57
C PRO A 112 3.32 9.56 -22.08
N ASP A 113 4.35 9.47 -22.92
CA ASP A 113 4.18 9.40 -24.38
C ASP A 113 3.41 8.13 -24.81
N GLU A 114 3.52 7.04 -24.09
CA GLU A 114 2.69 5.83 -24.18
C GLU A 114 2.70 5.11 -22.82
N VAL A 115 1.53 4.85 -22.24
CA VAL A 115 1.38 3.87 -21.15
C VAL A 115 1.37 2.49 -21.79
N THR A 116 2.55 1.96 -22.12
CA THR A 116 2.67 0.54 -22.39
C THR A 116 2.43 -0.19 -21.09
N GLY A 117 1.41 -1.07 -21.08
CA GLY A 117 0.98 -1.76 -19.88
C GLY A 117 2.13 -2.34 -19.08
N SER A 118 2.44 -1.67 -17.98
CA SER A 118 3.39 -2.18 -17.00
C SER A 118 2.76 -3.37 -16.33
N THR A 119 3.36 -4.51 -16.46
CA THR A 119 2.83 -5.77 -15.94
C THR A 119 3.82 -6.40 -14.99
N GLY A 120 3.35 -7.35 -14.25
CA GLY A 120 4.14 -8.25 -13.44
C GLY A 120 3.24 -9.39 -13.00
N ASP A 121 3.80 -10.59 -12.93
CA ASP A 121 3.11 -11.74 -12.39
C ASP A 121 3.44 -11.85 -10.90
N PHE A 122 2.41 -11.91 -10.07
CA PHE A 122 2.56 -12.04 -8.62
C PHE A 122 2.48 -13.50 -8.22
N MET A 123 3.34 -13.93 -7.30
CA MET A 123 3.45 -15.32 -6.91
C MET A 123 3.56 -15.46 -5.38
N MET A 124 2.85 -16.46 -4.87
CA MET A 124 2.99 -17.05 -3.53
C MET A 124 2.96 -18.56 -3.68
N GLU A 125 3.58 -19.30 -2.76
CA GLU A 125 3.64 -20.75 -2.80
C GLU A 125 2.82 -21.37 -1.65
N ASP A 126 2.01 -22.38 -1.96
CA ASP A 126 1.29 -23.16 -0.96
C ASP A 126 2.27 -23.84 0.00
N MET A 127 1.90 -23.89 1.27
CA MET A 127 2.75 -24.53 2.27
C MET A 127 1.97 -25.34 3.29
N GLY A 128 2.67 -26.29 3.90
CA GLY A 128 2.18 -27.03 5.05
C GLY A 128 2.71 -26.44 6.35
N ALA A 129 1.87 -26.35 7.37
CA ALA A 129 2.26 -25.85 8.68
C ALA A 129 1.63 -26.63 9.82
N GLU A 130 2.34 -26.68 10.95
CA GLU A 130 1.85 -27.21 12.23
C GLU A 130 1.42 -26.06 13.14
N SER A 131 0.49 -26.30 14.04
CA SER A 131 0.10 -25.36 15.09
C SER A 131 1.32 -24.91 15.91
N GLY A 132 1.44 -23.62 16.15
CA GLY A 132 2.57 -23.00 16.87
C GLY A 132 3.84 -22.81 16.04
N MET A 133 3.81 -23.12 14.73
CA MET A 133 4.93 -22.85 13.82
C MET A 133 4.94 -21.38 13.38
N LEU A 134 6.15 -20.84 13.20
CA LEU A 134 6.37 -19.63 12.38
C LEU A 134 6.53 -20.05 10.92
N ILE A 135 5.83 -19.38 10.03
CA ILE A 135 5.91 -19.56 8.59
C ILE A 135 6.26 -18.25 7.92
N ASP A 136 7.14 -18.31 6.92
CA ASP A 136 7.50 -17.16 6.08
C ASP A 136 6.78 -17.26 4.74
N VAL A 137 6.05 -16.21 4.39
CA VAL A 137 5.26 -16.10 3.17
C VAL A 137 5.84 -14.99 2.31
N PRO A 138 6.78 -15.28 1.40
CA PRO A 138 7.27 -14.31 0.43
C PRO A 138 6.23 -14.10 -0.67
N ILE A 139 5.97 -12.84 -0.98
CA ILE A 139 5.22 -12.41 -2.16
C ILE A 139 6.22 -11.88 -3.15
N THR A 140 6.30 -12.51 -4.31
CA THR A 140 7.27 -12.16 -5.36
C THR A 140 6.57 -11.63 -6.60
N ILE A 141 7.27 -10.76 -7.32
CA ILE A 141 6.90 -10.33 -8.67
C ILE A 141 7.91 -10.87 -9.66
N THR A 142 7.40 -11.36 -10.79
CA THR A 142 8.19 -11.81 -11.94
C THR A 142 7.67 -11.13 -13.20
N ASN A 143 8.44 -11.15 -14.28
CA ASN A 143 8.07 -10.50 -15.53
C ASN A 143 7.67 -9.02 -15.36
N ALA A 144 8.30 -8.34 -14.42
CA ALA A 144 8.03 -6.94 -14.17
C ALA A 144 8.48 -6.09 -15.37
N GLU A 145 7.58 -5.25 -15.87
CA GLU A 145 7.86 -4.32 -16.96
C GLU A 145 7.61 -2.90 -16.49
N SER A 146 8.68 -2.11 -16.29
CA SER A 146 8.60 -0.68 -15.99
C SER A 146 7.69 -0.32 -14.81
N VAL A 147 7.82 -1.01 -13.68
CA VAL A 147 7.05 -0.75 -12.47
C VAL A 147 7.58 0.52 -11.80
N ASN A 148 6.82 1.60 -11.83
CA ASN A 148 7.09 2.84 -11.10
C ASN A 148 6.42 2.87 -9.74
N GLY A 149 5.25 2.23 -9.65
CA GLY A 149 4.51 2.12 -8.42
C GLY A 149 3.57 0.94 -8.43
N LEU A 150 3.22 0.48 -7.25
CA LEU A 150 2.24 -0.59 -7.06
C LEU A 150 1.49 -0.40 -5.75
N LYS A 151 0.23 -0.79 -5.74
CA LYS A 151 -0.58 -0.93 -4.54
C LYS A 151 -1.17 -2.33 -4.46
N GLY A 152 -1.55 -2.76 -3.27
CA GLY A 152 -2.24 -4.02 -3.07
C GLY A 152 -2.89 -4.13 -1.69
N ARG A 153 -3.75 -5.12 -1.59
CA ARG A 153 -4.44 -5.50 -0.35
C ARG A 153 -4.02 -6.92 0.02
N LEU A 154 -3.49 -7.09 1.21
CA LEU A 154 -3.18 -8.38 1.80
C LEU A 154 -4.29 -8.76 2.78
N THR A 155 -4.82 -9.98 2.63
CA THR A 155 -5.84 -10.53 3.54
C THR A 155 -5.45 -11.91 4.03
N TYR A 156 -5.74 -12.19 5.29
CA TYR A 156 -5.54 -13.49 5.94
C TYR A 156 -6.55 -13.65 7.08
N ASP A 157 -6.78 -14.89 7.53
CA ASP A 157 -7.65 -15.15 8.68
C ASP A 157 -6.90 -14.95 10.00
N PRO A 158 -7.15 -13.86 10.76
CA PRO A 158 -6.47 -13.59 12.02
C PRO A 158 -6.85 -14.57 13.16
N ALA A 159 -7.87 -15.41 12.97
CA ALA A 159 -8.19 -16.48 13.92
C ALA A 159 -7.28 -17.71 13.74
N VAL A 160 -6.54 -17.77 12.64
CA VAL A 160 -5.66 -18.90 12.26
C VAL A 160 -4.21 -18.47 12.20
N LEU A 161 -3.93 -17.28 11.65
CA LEU A 161 -2.60 -16.75 11.41
C LEU A 161 -2.44 -15.44 12.18
N ALA A 162 -1.46 -15.37 13.08
CA ALA A 162 -1.08 -14.12 13.72
C ALA A 162 0.14 -13.54 12.99
N LEU A 163 0.02 -12.35 12.43
CA LEU A 163 1.15 -11.67 11.81
C LEU A 163 2.18 -11.29 12.87
N ASP A 164 3.39 -11.83 12.76
CA ASP A 164 4.54 -11.51 13.61
C ASP A 164 5.36 -10.35 13.00
N THR A 165 5.75 -10.50 11.73
CA THR A 165 6.51 -9.47 11.00
C THR A 165 6.04 -9.31 9.56
N LEU A 166 6.18 -8.05 9.08
CA LEU A 166 6.05 -7.68 7.68
C LEU A 166 7.29 -6.89 7.28
N ILE A 167 8.01 -7.36 6.28
CA ILE A 167 9.22 -6.71 5.76
C ILE A 167 9.09 -6.55 4.25
N PHE A 168 9.17 -5.32 3.77
CA PHE A 168 9.23 -5.07 2.32
C PHE A 168 10.54 -5.58 1.76
N GLY A 169 10.44 -6.25 0.61
CA GLY A 169 11.54 -6.96 -0.02
C GLY A 169 12.39 -6.09 -0.96
N GLU A 170 13.38 -6.70 -1.56
CA GLU A 170 14.38 -6.04 -2.40
C GLU A 170 13.80 -5.40 -3.65
N PHE A 171 12.67 -5.91 -4.17
CA PHE A 171 11.99 -5.31 -5.31
C PHE A 171 11.62 -3.84 -5.06
N LEU A 172 11.28 -3.49 -3.83
CA LEU A 172 10.88 -2.14 -3.44
C LEU A 172 12.05 -1.31 -2.86
N ASN A 173 13.29 -1.73 -3.04
CA ASN A 173 14.44 -0.94 -2.62
C ASN A 173 14.46 0.43 -3.33
N GLY A 174 14.50 1.50 -2.53
CA GLY A 174 14.47 2.87 -3.03
C GLY A 174 13.07 3.42 -3.32
N TYR A 175 12.02 2.64 -3.09
CA TYR A 175 10.65 3.11 -3.15
C TYR A 175 10.24 3.79 -1.84
N MET A 176 9.39 4.79 -1.96
CA MET A 176 8.60 5.31 -0.85
C MET A 176 7.43 4.35 -0.64
N ILE A 177 7.19 3.94 0.61
CA ILE A 177 6.19 2.94 0.93
C ILE A 177 5.32 3.47 2.07
N GLU A 178 4.01 3.36 1.91
CA GLU A 178 3.02 3.59 2.95
C GLU A 178 2.17 2.33 3.11
N MET A 179 1.78 2.04 4.34
CA MET A 179 0.92 0.89 4.65
C MET A 179 -0.06 1.22 5.78
N ASN A 180 -1.16 0.49 5.81
CA ASN A 180 -2.19 0.62 6.81
C ASN A 180 -2.81 -0.75 7.12
N GLU A 181 -2.86 -1.11 8.38
CA GLU A 181 -3.68 -2.22 8.86
C GLU A 181 -5.09 -1.68 9.16
N THR A 182 -6.00 -1.85 8.21
CA THR A 182 -7.37 -1.31 8.28
C THR A 182 -8.22 -2.04 9.32
N GLN A 183 -7.96 -3.32 9.47
CA GLN A 183 -8.53 -4.21 10.48
C GLN A 183 -7.64 -5.44 10.64
N ALA A 184 -7.84 -6.20 11.72
CA ALA A 184 -7.09 -7.44 11.91
C ALA A 184 -7.27 -8.39 10.70
N GLY A 185 -6.17 -8.81 10.12
CA GLY A 185 -6.16 -9.67 8.93
C GLY A 185 -6.28 -8.94 7.59
N GLU A 186 -6.21 -7.60 7.57
CA GLU A 186 -6.24 -6.82 6.34
C GLU A 186 -5.21 -5.69 6.36
N ILE A 187 -4.32 -5.68 5.38
CA ILE A 187 -3.27 -4.68 5.23
C ILE A 187 -3.33 -4.11 3.82
N LEU A 188 -3.43 -2.78 3.74
CA LEU A 188 -3.22 -2.04 2.50
C LEU A 188 -1.77 -1.58 2.43
N PHE A 189 -1.17 -1.64 1.25
CA PHE A 189 0.13 -1.02 1.00
C PHE A 189 0.15 -0.33 -0.36
N ALA A 190 0.94 0.73 -0.45
CA ALA A 190 1.24 1.42 -1.70
C ALA A 190 2.71 1.83 -1.71
N ALA A 191 3.35 1.64 -2.83
CA ALA A 191 4.77 1.92 -3.02
C ALA A 191 5.00 2.66 -4.33
N SER A 192 5.95 3.61 -4.33
CA SER A 192 6.27 4.40 -5.51
C SER A 192 7.76 4.75 -5.54
N GLY A 193 8.39 4.57 -6.68
CA GLY A 193 9.80 4.88 -6.93
C GLY A 193 9.99 6.00 -7.96
N ASN A 194 11.13 6.64 -7.92
CA ASN A 194 11.54 7.62 -8.93
C ASN A 194 12.26 6.99 -10.14
N GLN A 195 12.42 5.68 -10.14
CA GLN A 195 12.97 4.86 -11.22
C GLN A 195 12.12 3.62 -11.39
N PRO A 196 11.80 3.22 -12.63
CA PRO A 196 11.06 1.99 -12.86
C PRO A 196 11.91 0.76 -12.51
N ASN A 197 11.29 -0.24 -11.88
CA ASN A 197 11.89 -1.54 -11.67
C ASN A 197 11.41 -2.53 -12.73
N THR A 198 12.33 -3.33 -13.28
CA THR A 198 12.07 -4.35 -14.31
C THR A 198 12.59 -5.72 -13.89
N GLU A 199 13.02 -5.87 -12.65
CA GLU A 199 13.63 -7.10 -12.16
C GLU A 199 12.57 -8.02 -11.56
N THR A 200 12.93 -9.26 -11.34
CA THR A 200 12.18 -10.20 -10.50
C THR A 200 12.66 -10.03 -9.06
N GLY A 201 11.75 -10.05 -8.10
CA GLY A 201 12.14 -9.92 -6.70
C GLY A 201 11.00 -10.05 -5.71
N THR A 202 11.35 -10.07 -4.44
CA THR A 202 10.37 -10.08 -3.36
C THR A 202 9.81 -8.68 -3.14
N ILE A 203 8.48 -8.56 -3.11
CA ILE A 203 7.77 -7.32 -2.78
C ILE A 203 7.67 -7.18 -1.26
N VAL A 204 7.20 -8.23 -0.60
CA VAL A 204 7.02 -8.30 0.85
C VAL A 204 7.20 -9.71 1.35
N ASN A 205 7.78 -9.85 2.51
CA ASN A 205 7.84 -11.10 3.26
C ASN A 205 7.02 -10.96 4.53
N LEU A 206 6.05 -11.86 4.71
CA LEU A 206 5.18 -11.92 5.87
C LEU A 206 5.62 -13.12 6.73
N THR A 207 5.84 -12.91 8.02
CA THR A 207 6.04 -14.00 8.95
C THR A 207 4.80 -14.14 9.82
N PHE A 208 4.18 -15.31 9.81
CA PHE A 208 3.01 -15.63 10.62
C PHE A 208 3.31 -16.68 11.67
N GLU A 209 2.73 -16.53 12.83
CA GLU A 209 2.53 -17.62 13.78
C GLU A 209 1.22 -18.35 13.45
N VAL A 210 1.29 -19.65 13.22
CA VAL A 210 0.10 -20.51 13.04
C VAL A 210 -0.50 -20.79 14.42
N LEU A 211 -1.69 -20.27 14.67
CA LEU A 211 -2.31 -20.32 15.99
C LEU A 211 -2.69 -21.75 16.42
N GLU A 212 -2.71 -21.97 17.73
CA GLU A 212 -3.11 -23.27 18.29
C GLU A 212 -4.58 -23.58 17.97
N GLY A 213 -4.85 -24.84 17.65
CA GLY A 213 -6.21 -25.32 17.34
C GLY A 213 -6.61 -25.17 15.87
N PHE A 214 -5.72 -24.69 15.02
CA PHE A 214 -5.93 -24.71 13.58
C PHE A 214 -5.95 -26.13 13.02
N TYR A 215 -6.99 -26.44 12.24
CA TYR A 215 -7.15 -27.67 11.47
C TYR A 215 -7.80 -27.34 10.13
N GLY A 216 -7.25 -27.86 9.04
CA GLY A 216 -7.78 -27.67 7.70
C GLY A 216 -6.91 -26.75 6.84
N GLU A 217 -7.51 -25.81 6.18
CA GLU A 217 -6.87 -24.90 5.24
C GLU A 217 -7.16 -23.44 5.61
N SER A 218 -6.20 -22.56 5.40
CA SER A 218 -6.37 -21.11 5.46
C SER A 218 -5.64 -20.48 4.30
N SER A 219 -6.09 -19.32 3.82
CA SER A 219 -5.43 -18.63 2.71
C SER A 219 -4.81 -17.33 3.15
N VAL A 220 -3.76 -16.94 2.44
CA VAL A 220 -3.23 -15.57 2.37
C VAL A 220 -3.41 -15.11 0.95
N THR A 221 -4.06 -13.95 0.78
CA THR A 221 -4.41 -13.43 -0.55
C THR A 221 -3.84 -12.03 -0.74
N LEU A 222 -3.23 -11.80 -1.90
CA LEU A 222 -2.92 -10.48 -2.42
C LEU A 222 -3.99 -10.13 -3.46
N SER A 223 -4.78 -9.10 -3.20
CA SER A 223 -5.88 -8.64 -4.06
C SER A 223 -5.81 -7.15 -4.33
N ASP A 224 -6.71 -6.64 -5.17
CA ASP A 224 -6.83 -5.23 -5.54
C ASP A 224 -5.47 -4.64 -5.98
N VAL A 225 -4.69 -5.45 -6.71
CA VAL A 225 -3.34 -5.09 -7.12
C VAL A 225 -3.40 -4.19 -8.34
N ARG A 226 -2.79 -3.01 -8.23
CA ARG A 226 -2.62 -2.10 -9.36
C ARG A 226 -1.15 -1.76 -9.53
N VAL A 227 -0.63 -1.98 -10.72
CA VAL A 227 0.75 -1.61 -11.12
C VAL A 227 0.65 -0.35 -11.98
N ASN A 228 1.30 0.73 -11.55
CA ASN A 228 1.16 2.05 -12.17
C ASN A 228 -0.33 2.45 -12.29
N GLU A 229 -0.83 2.68 -13.51
CA GLU A 229 -2.22 3.01 -13.83
C GLU A 229 -2.95 1.91 -14.62
N ASN A 230 -2.40 0.70 -14.64
CA ASN A 230 -3.03 -0.43 -15.31
C ASN A 230 -4.35 -0.83 -14.64
N GLU A 231 -5.11 -1.70 -15.33
CA GLU A 231 -6.28 -2.33 -14.71
C GLU A 231 -5.91 -3.01 -13.39
N GLU A 232 -6.77 -2.82 -12.41
CA GLU A 232 -6.61 -3.44 -11.10
C GLU A 232 -6.88 -4.95 -11.21
N LEU A 233 -5.95 -5.75 -10.72
CA LEU A 233 -6.12 -7.19 -10.61
C LEU A 233 -6.94 -7.49 -9.35
N GLU A 234 -8.11 -8.08 -9.51
CA GLU A 234 -8.97 -8.50 -8.39
C GLU A 234 -8.22 -9.48 -7.45
N ILE A 235 -7.49 -10.42 -8.04
CA ILE A 235 -6.59 -11.34 -7.32
C ILE A 235 -5.23 -11.30 -8.02
N GLY A 236 -4.21 -10.81 -7.32
CA GLY A 236 -2.82 -10.82 -7.79
C GLY A 236 -2.16 -12.16 -7.54
N ALA A 237 -2.26 -12.68 -6.31
CA ALA A 237 -1.76 -13.98 -5.91
C ALA A 237 -2.54 -14.51 -4.70
N GLU A 238 -2.60 -15.82 -4.57
CA GLU A 238 -3.18 -16.50 -3.41
C GLU A 238 -2.33 -17.73 -3.07
N MET A 239 -2.19 -18.01 -1.80
CA MET A 239 -1.60 -19.26 -1.32
C MET A 239 -2.47 -19.91 -0.25
N THR A 240 -2.34 -21.20 -0.11
CA THR A 240 -3.01 -21.99 0.92
C THR A 240 -2.01 -22.48 1.96
N VAL A 241 -2.32 -22.24 3.23
CA VAL A 241 -1.65 -22.85 4.36
C VAL A 241 -2.43 -24.11 4.75
N ASN A 242 -1.82 -25.27 4.58
CA ASN A 242 -2.43 -26.56 4.89
C ASN A 242 -1.97 -27.05 6.26
N TYR A 243 -2.90 -27.45 7.12
CA TYR A 243 -2.55 -28.08 8.37
C TYR A 243 -1.89 -29.45 8.11
N VAL A 244 -0.68 -29.61 8.60
CA VAL A 244 0.05 -30.87 8.60
C VAL A 244 0.06 -31.42 10.01
N LEU A 245 -0.48 -32.62 10.19
CA LEU A 245 -0.35 -33.31 11.45
C LEU A 245 1.12 -33.58 11.73
N GLY A 246 1.68 -32.82 12.67
CA GLY A 246 2.99 -33.12 13.21
C GLY A 246 2.94 -34.53 13.81
N ILE A 247 3.61 -35.48 13.18
CA ILE A 247 3.89 -36.75 13.84
C ILE A 247 4.92 -36.40 14.91
N SER A 248 4.41 -36.04 16.09
CA SER A 248 5.25 -35.94 17.27
C SER A 248 5.98 -37.25 17.40
N ARG A 249 7.27 -37.27 17.20
CA ARG A 249 8.13 -38.44 17.40
C ARG A 249 8.07 -38.99 18.83
N ALA A 250 7.40 -38.31 19.73
CA ALA A 250 7.22 -38.69 21.13
C ALA A 250 6.36 -39.93 21.35
N GLY A 251 5.92 -40.59 20.31
CA GLY A 251 5.15 -41.86 20.39
C GLY A 251 5.54 -42.92 19.37
N VAL A 252 6.48 -42.64 18.46
CA VAL A 252 6.96 -43.64 17.51
C VAL A 252 8.04 -44.47 18.22
N PRO A 253 7.83 -45.78 18.49
CA PRO A 253 8.88 -46.58 19.08
C PRO A 253 10.10 -46.59 18.16
N GLU A 254 11.27 -46.21 18.66
CA GLU A 254 12.54 -46.23 17.90
C GLU A 254 12.91 -47.65 17.41
N VAL A 255 12.27 -48.68 17.94
CA VAL A 255 12.47 -50.08 17.56
C VAL A 255 11.13 -50.78 17.47
N PHE A 256 10.77 -51.22 16.30
CA PHE A 256 9.69 -52.19 16.10
C PHE A 256 10.18 -53.59 16.47
N ALA A 257 9.86 -54.05 17.68
CA ALA A 257 10.14 -55.43 18.10
C ALA A 257 8.82 -56.18 18.21
N LEU A 258 8.67 -57.20 17.39
CA LEU A 258 7.65 -58.23 17.58
C LEU A 258 8.12 -59.15 18.72
N HIS A 259 7.56 -58.93 19.90
CA HIS A 259 7.80 -59.85 21.00
C HIS A 259 6.91 -61.08 20.80
N GLN A 260 7.54 -62.23 20.88
CA GLN A 260 6.82 -63.51 20.83
C GLN A 260 5.86 -63.58 22.02
N ASN A 261 4.59 -63.97 21.75
CA ASN A 261 3.58 -64.13 22.79
C ASN A 261 4.07 -65.16 23.83
N TYR A 262 4.14 -64.71 25.08
CA TYR A 262 4.51 -65.65 26.16
C TYR A 262 3.38 -65.63 27.19
N PRO A 263 2.83 -66.86 27.52
CA PRO A 263 3.18 -68.22 27.02
C PRO A 263 2.64 -68.42 25.60
N ASN A 264 3.44 -69.12 24.77
CA ASN A 264 3.03 -69.53 23.42
C ASN A 264 1.93 -70.54 23.56
N PRO A 265 0.65 -70.29 23.19
CA PRO A 265 -0.44 -71.24 23.38
C PRO A 265 -0.41 -72.45 22.43
N PHE A 266 0.53 -72.43 21.49
CA PHE A 266 0.64 -73.53 20.49
C PHE A 266 1.94 -74.30 20.67
N ASN A 267 1.97 -75.06 21.73
CA ASN A 267 2.86 -76.22 21.76
C ASN A 267 1.98 -77.46 21.80
N PRO A 268 1.53 -78.05 20.66
CA PRO A 268 0.81 -79.26 20.66
C PRO A 268 1.83 -80.36 21.00
N VAL A 269 1.73 -80.89 22.20
CA VAL A 269 2.35 -82.18 22.55
C VAL A 269 1.53 -83.24 21.83
N THR A 270 1.96 -83.64 20.64
CA THR A 270 1.49 -84.82 19.99
C THR A 270 2.17 -86.03 20.64
N ARG A 271 1.39 -86.87 21.29
CA ARG A 271 1.76 -88.24 21.64
C ARG A 271 1.65 -89.13 20.42
#